data_cf724655eab3381e187836f1b463776f
#
_entry.id   cf724655eab3381e187836f1b463776f
#
_cell.length_a   1.000
_cell.length_b   1.000
_cell.length_c   1.000
_cell.angle_alpha   90.00
_cell.angle_beta   90.00
_cell.angle_gamma   90.00
#
_symmetry.space_group_name_H-M   'P 1'
#
loop_
_entity.id
_entity.type
_entity.pdbx_description
1 polymer ?
#
loop_
_entity_poly.entity_id
_entity_poly.type
_entity_poly.pdbx_seq_one_letter_code
_entity_poly.pdbx_strand_id
1 'polypeptide(L)'
;NGSRTKIIHGDARYELNNLANNVDYDLIFGDAFHDISIPAHLVTKEFNDLVASRLGDNGVYLVNVVDYAKQPLFLLSYVKTLQRSFDYVDVWFEPDPQQQSARTTFIVVGTNRPIEDDYINAETGFDRSWWRWPRKQLATASAARDLPILTDDRAPVDRLMSGLLLGAAN
;
A
#
# COMPACT_ATOMS: atom_id res chain seq x y z
N ASN A 1 20.74 -16.11 19.37
CA ASN A 1 20.12 -14.79 19.36
C ASN A 1 18.62 -15.01 19.21
N GLY A 2 17.88 -14.90 20.34
CA GLY A 2 16.42 -15.01 20.31
C GLY A 2 15.83 -13.74 19.67
N SER A 3 15.00 -13.91 18.65
CA SER A 3 14.18 -12.84 18.11
C SER A 3 13.30 -12.26 19.24
N ARG A 4 13.33 -10.94 19.44
CA ARG A 4 12.45 -10.25 20.38
C ARG A 4 11.17 -9.84 19.67
N THR A 5 10.25 -10.80 19.49
CA THR A 5 8.93 -10.51 18.91
C THR A 5 7.98 -10.11 20.04
N LYS A 6 7.29 -9.00 19.89
CA LYS A 6 6.18 -8.58 20.74
C LYS A 6 4.89 -8.65 19.92
N ILE A 7 3.90 -9.38 20.41
CA ILE A 7 2.57 -9.45 19.82
C ILE A 7 1.64 -8.52 20.60
N ILE A 8 0.91 -7.65 19.89
CA ILE A 8 -0.10 -6.78 20.47
C ILE A 8 -1.42 -7.12 19.76
N HIS A 9 -2.45 -7.45 20.53
CA HIS A 9 -3.78 -7.73 20.00
C HIS A 9 -4.65 -6.47 20.10
N GLY A 10 -5.15 -5.99 18.97
CA GLY A 10 -5.99 -4.80 18.94
C GLY A 10 -6.17 -4.24 17.53
N ASP A 11 -6.86 -3.13 17.43
CA ASP A 11 -6.92 -2.35 16.19
C ASP A 11 -5.57 -1.69 15.91
N ALA A 12 -5.05 -1.90 14.71
CA ALA A 12 -3.70 -1.45 14.34
C ALA A 12 -3.51 0.06 14.50
N ARG A 13 -4.53 0.87 14.13
CA ARG A 13 -4.46 2.32 14.24
C ARG A 13 -4.47 2.76 15.71
N TYR A 14 -5.33 2.16 16.52
CA TYR A 14 -5.40 2.44 17.95
C TYR A 14 -4.07 2.09 18.64
N GLU A 15 -3.54 0.90 18.39
CA GLU A 15 -2.29 0.45 19.00
C GLU A 15 -1.10 1.31 18.55
N LEU A 16 -1.00 1.61 17.25
CA LEU A 16 0.07 2.47 16.71
C LEU A 16 0.02 3.88 17.30
N ASN A 17 -1.18 4.43 17.52
CA ASN A 17 -1.37 5.75 18.13
C ASN A 17 -0.92 5.79 19.60
N ASN A 18 -1.09 4.68 20.32
CA ASN A 18 -0.76 4.56 21.75
C ASN A 18 0.68 4.13 22.04
N LEU A 19 1.47 3.85 21.00
CA LEU A 19 2.89 3.58 21.19
C LEU A 19 3.62 4.82 21.70
N ALA A 20 4.69 4.61 22.47
CA ALA A 20 5.53 5.71 22.94
C ALA A 20 6.08 6.55 21.78
N ASN A 21 6.08 7.87 21.92
CA ASN A 21 6.48 8.81 20.86
C ASN A 21 7.97 8.77 20.48
N ASN A 22 8.78 8.00 21.19
CA ASN A 22 10.23 7.89 20.98
C ASN A 22 10.65 6.61 20.26
N VAL A 23 9.71 5.95 19.60
CA VAL A 23 10.00 4.73 18.82
C VAL A 23 9.87 5.08 17.34
N ASP A 24 11.01 5.07 16.65
CA ASP A 24 11.10 5.20 15.21
C ASP A 24 11.31 3.81 14.61
N TYR A 25 10.47 3.44 13.65
CA TYR A 25 10.59 2.18 12.95
C TYR A 25 11.37 2.36 11.66
N ASP A 26 12.22 1.39 11.33
CA ASP A 26 12.89 1.32 10.02
C ASP A 26 11.91 0.82 8.94
N LEU A 27 10.95 -0.02 9.33
CA LEU A 27 9.97 -0.60 8.44
C LEU A 27 8.63 -0.78 9.15
N ILE A 28 7.56 -0.30 8.51
CA ILE A 28 6.19 -0.65 8.87
C ILE A 28 5.59 -1.40 7.69
N PHE A 29 5.02 -2.58 7.95
CA PHE A 29 4.38 -3.40 6.94
C PHE A 29 2.88 -3.49 7.19
N GLY A 30 2.08 -2.95 6.28
CA GLY A 30 0.62 -2.98 6.29
C GLY A 30 0.09 -4.17 5.49
N ASP A 31 -0.27 -5.22 6.17
CA ASP A 31 -0.91 -6.41 5.58
C ASP A 31 -2.23 -6.71 6.31
N ALA A 32 -3.09 -5.69 6.36
CA ALA A 32 -4.36 -5.74 7.08
C ALA A 32 -5.56 -6.11 6.18
N PHE A 33 -5.29 -6.63 4.98
CA PHE A 33 -6.33 -7.04 4.05
C PHE A 33 -6.83 -8.45 4.37
N HIS A 34 -8.12 -8.56 4.63
CA HIS A 34 -8.77 -9.85 4.74
C HIS A 34 -9.53 -10.12 3.44
N ASP A 35 -8.90 -10.85 2.51
CA ASP A 35 -9.38 -11.21 1.17
C ASP A 35 -9.72 -9.96 0.31
N ILE A 36 -10.95 -9.47 0.31
CA ILE A 36 -11.41 -8.33 -0.50
C ILE A 36 -11.80 -7.13 0.39
N SER A 37 -11.81 -7.32 1.71
CA SER A 37 -12.21 -6.29 2.65
C SER A 37 -11.02 -5.51 3.18
N ILE A 38 -11.00 -4.22 2.88
CA ILE A 38 -10.00 -3.28 3.37
C ILE A 38 -10.63 -2.46 4.50
N PRO A 39 -10.06 -2.47 5.71
CA PRO A 39 -10.50 -1.59 6.77
C PRO A 39 -10.30 -0.13 6.37
N ALA A 40 -11.38 0.59 6.07
CA ALA A 40 -11.32 1.94 5.53
C ALA A 40 -10.49 2.91 6.39
N HIS A 41 -10.51 2.76 7.73
CA HIS A 41 -9.77 3.58 8.67
C HIS A 41 -8.24 3.35 8.66
N LEU A 42 -7.75 2.30 7.98
CA LEU A 42 -6.31 1.99 7.82
C LEU A 42 -5.75 2.44 6.46
N VAL A 43 -6.53 3.15 5.64
CA VAL A 43 -6.08 3.65 4.33
C VAL A 43 -6.32 5.15 4.15
N THR A 44 -6.72 5.84 5.21
CA THR A 44 -6.97 7.28 5.19
C THR A 44 -5.67 8.08 5.28
N LYS A 45 -5.73 9.34 4.86
CA LYS A 45 -4.62 10.29 5.00
C LYS A 45 -4.18 10.39 6.47
N GLU A 46 -5.12 10.47 7.38
CA GLU A 46 -4.88 10.62 8.82
C GLU A 46 -4.15 9.39 9.40
N PHE A 47 -4.48 8.20 8.94
CA PHE A 47 -3.74 7.00 9.30
C PHE A 47 -2.34 6.99 8.68
N ASN A 48 -2.20 7.38 7.42
CA ASN A 48 -0.89 7.45 6.75
C ASN A 48 0.02 8.51 7.40
N ASP A 49 -0.53 9.64 7.86
CA ASP A 49 0.22 10.64 8.63
C ASP A 49 0.71 10.06 9.96
N LEU A 50 -0.13 9.27 10.65
CA LEU A 50 0.27 8.56 11.86
C LEU A 50 1.41 7.57 11.56
N VAL A 51 1.30 6.76 10.50
CA VAL A 51 2.36 5.82 10.08
C VAL A 51 3.65 6.58 9.78
N ALA A 52 3.58 7.66 8.99
CA ALA A 52 4.74 8.47 8.64
C ALA A 52 5.42 9.05 9.89
N SER A 53 4.64 9.48 10.90
CA SER A 53 5.16 9.99 12.17
C SER A 53 5.85 8.95 13.05
N ARG A 54 5.71 7.66 12.74
CA ARG A 54 6.34 6.53 13.46
C ARG A 54 7.53 5.93 12.71
N LEU A 55 7.85 6.45 11.54
CA LEU A 55 9.02 6.04 10.77
C LEU A 55 10.20 6.97 11.05
N GLY A 56 11.38 6.40 11.15
CA GLY A 56 12.62 7.17 11.16
C GLY A 56 12.91 7.81 9.80
N ASP A 57 13.93 8.65 9.71
CA ASP A 57 14.31 9.43 8.51
C ASP A 57 14.49 8.57 7.24
N ASN A 58 14.90 7.31 7.40
CA ASN A 58 15.07 6.33 6.33
C ASN A 58 14.00 5.24 6.34
N GLY A 59 12.94 5.45 7.13
CA GLY A 59 11.91 4.46 7.32
C GLY A 59 11.09 4.21 6.04
N VAL A 60 10.59 3.00 5.92
CA VAL A 60 9.83 2.52 4.77
C VAL A 60 8.46 2.03 5.22
N TYR A 61 7.42 2.49 4.56
CA TYR A 61 6.08 1.95 4.69
C TYR A 61 5.77 1.07 3.49
N LEU A 62 5.55 -0.22 3.72
CA LEU A 62 5.13 -1.20 2.71
C LEU A 62 3.67 -1.57 2.95
N VAL A 63 2.85 -1.53 1.90
CA VAL A 63 1.44 -1.95 1.97
C VAL A 63 1.14 -2.95 0.88
N ASN A 64 0.59 -4.09 1.28
CA ASN A 64 0.07 -5.08 0.35
C ASN A 64 -1.34 -4.67 -0.09
N VAL A 65 -1.57 -4.53 -1.40
CA VAL A 65 -2.85 -4.09 -1.99
C VAL A 65 -3.27 -5.07 -3.07
N VAL A 66 -4.49 -5.59 -2.96
CA VAL A 66 -5.11 -6.39 -4.02
C VAL A 66 -6.14 -5.54 -4.74
N ASP A 67 -6.03 -5.43 -6.07
CA ASP A 67 -6.99 -4.67 -6.88
C ASP A 67 -7.17 -5.30 -8.27
N TYR A 68 -8.10 -4.73 -9.05
CA TYR A 68 -8.37 -5.17 -10.42
C TYR A 68 -7.27 -4.67 -11.36
N ALA A 69 -6.50 -5.58 -11.94
CA ALA A 69 -5.30 -5.25 -12.73
C ALA A 69 -5.55 -4.24 -13.87
N LYS A 70 -6.67 -4.39 -14.59
CA LYS A 70 -6.98 -3.51 -15.73
C LYS A 70 -7.47 -2.12 -15.31
N GLN A 71 -8.02 -1.99 -14.11
CA GLN A 71 -8.63 -0.76 -13.63
C GLN A 71 -8.51 -0.64 -12.10
N PRO A 72 -7.30 -0.45 -11.57
CA PRO A 72 -7.04 -0.47 -10.13
C PRO A 72 -7.45 0.86 -9.49
N LEU A 73 -8.75 1.11 -9.35
CA LEU A 73 -9.28 2.39 -8.87
C LEU A 73 -8.94 2.65 -7.42
N PHE A 74 -9.01 1.61 -6.57
CA PHE A 74 -8.63 1.73 -5.18
C PHE A 74 -7.14 2.03 -5.06
N LEU A 75 -6.29 1.24 -5.71
CA LEU A 75 -4.84 1.44 -5.71
C LEU A 75 -4.46 2.87 -6.10
N LEU A 76 -5.01 3.38 -7.21
CA LEU A 76 -4.71 4.75 -7.68
C LEU A 76 -5.20 5.83 -6.71
N SER A 77 -6.36 5.64 -6.08
CA SER A 77 -6.88 6.53 -5.04
C SER A 77 -5.99 6.50 -3.80
N TYR A 78 -5.52 5.31 -3.41
CA TYR A 78 -4.64 5.12 -2.26
C TYR A 78 -3.25 5.72 -2.51
N VAL A 79 -2.68 5.55 -3.71
CA VAL A 79 -1.42 6.22 -4.11
C VAL A 79 -1.54 7.74 -3.96
N LYS A 80 -2.64 8.34 -4.48
CA LYS A 80 -2.90 9.78 -4.30
C LYS A 80 -2.98 10.20 -2.83
N THR A 81 -3.53 9.32 -2.00
CA THR A 81 -3.66 9.55 -0.55
C THR A 81 -2.29 9.49 0.13
N LEU A 82 -1.49 8.46 -0.14
CA LEU A 82 -0.13 8.31 0.39
C LEU A 82 0.80 9.46 0.00
N GLN A 83 0.66 10.01 -1.21
CA GLN A 83 1.40 11.19 -1.68
C GLN A 83 1.12 12.46 -0.87
N ARG A 84 0.18 12.45 0.08
CA ARG A 84 -0.07 13.53 1.05
C ARG A 84 0.76 13.40 2.31
N SER A 85 1.35 12.22 2.54
CA SER A 85 2.08 11.88 3.76
C SER A 85 3.53 11.47 3.49
N PHE A 86 3.89 11.14 2.25
CA PHE A 86 5.22 10.69 1.84
C PHE A 86 5.70 11.44 0.60
N ASP A 87 6.99 11.75 0.53
CA ASP A 87 7.62 12.43 -0.60
C ASP A 87 7.67 11.55 -1.85
N TYR A 88 7.86 10.24 -1.64
CA TYR A 88 7.93 9.24 -2.72
C TYR A 88 6.93 8.13 -2.45
N VAL A 89 6.13 7.82 -3.47
CA VAL A 89 5.21 6.69 -3.46
C VAL A 89 5.41 5.88 -4.72
N ASP A 90 5.89 4.66 -4.56
CA ASP A 90 6.14 3.72 -5.64
C ASP A 90 5.16 2.52 -5.54
N VAL A 91 4.84 1.94 -6.68
CA VAL A 91 4.02 0.73 -6.79
C VAL A 91 4.84 -0.35 -7.45
N TRP A 92 4.89 -1.51 -6.82
CA TRP A 92 5.60 -2.68 -7.30
C TRP A 92 4.63 -3.82 -7.54
N PHE A 93 4.89 -4.62 -8.56
CA PHE A 93 4.08 -5.78 -8.89
C PHE A 93 4.95 -6.86 -9.54
N GLU A 94 4.52 -8.09 -9.43
CA GLU A 94 5.08 -9.22 -10.15
C GLU A 94 4.40 -9.31 -11.52
N PRO A 95 5.13 -9.12 -12.64
CA PRO A 95 4.57 -9.31 -13.96
C PRO A 95 4.35 -10.80 -14.19
N ASP A 96 3.13 -11.24 -14.20
CA ASP A 96 2.77 -12.58 -14.63
C ASP A 96 2.15 -12.51 -16.03
N PRO A 97 2.86 -12.95 -17.09
CA PRO A 97 2.36 -12.98 -18.45
C PRO A 97 1.12 -13.88 -18.62
N GLN A 98 0.91 -14.81 -17.67
CA GLN A 98 -0.23 -15.73 -17.66
C GLN A 98 -1.38 -15.22 -16.79
N GLN A 99 -1.17 -14.15 -16.02
CA GLN A 99 -2.20 -13.55 -15.19
C GLN A 99 -3.25 -12.85 -16.06
N GLN A 100 -4.11 -13.64 -16.68
CA GLN A 100 -5.40 -13.18 -17.18
C GLN A 100 -6.38 -12.94 -16.03
N SER A 101 -5.90 -13.12 -14.80
CA SER A 101 -6.65 -12.90 -13.58
C SER A 101 -7.10 -11.45 -13.47
N ALA A 102 -8.35 -11.26 -13.13
CA ALA A 102 -8.89 -9.95 -12.83
C ALA A 102 -8.21 -9.30 -11.60
N ARG A 103 -7.56 -10.09 -10.73
CA ARG A 103 -6.95 -9.68 -9.46
C ARG A 103 -5.43 -9.68 -9.56
N THR A 104 -4.80 -8.61 -9.07
CA THR A 104 -3.34 -8.50 -8.96
C THR A 104 -2.99 -7.96 -7.59
N THR A 105 -1.92 -8.51 -7.01
CA THR A 105 -1.31 -7.98 -5.80
C THR A 105 -0.27 -6.95 -6.18
N PHE A 106 -0.40 -5.78 -5.59
CA PHE A 106 0.55 -4.68 -5.68
C PHE A 106 1.18 -4.44 -4.31
N ILE A 107 2.44 -4.08 -4.31
CA ILE A 107 3.12 -3.58 -3.11
C ILE A 107 3.28 -2.07 -3.29
N VAL A 108 2.62 -1.31 -2.43
CA VAL A 108 2.73 0.15 -2.41
C VAL A 108 3.78 0.53 -1.36
N VAL A 109 4.71 1.39 -1.76
CA VAL A 109 5.83 1.80 -0.92
C VAL A 109 5.78 3.30 -0.73
N GLY A 110 5.70 3.75 0.53
CA GLY A 110 5.83 5.15 0.93
C GLY A 110 7.18 5.41 1.61
N THR A 111 7.93 6.40 1.15
CA THR A 111 9.23 6.78 1.71
C THR A 111 9.47 8.29 1.61
N ASN A 112 10.43 8.81 2.41
CA ASN A 112 10.92 10.19 2.27
C ASN A 112 12.28 10.25 1.54
N ARG A 113 12.73 9.12 1.00
CA ARG A 113 13.92 9.01 0.12
C ARG A 113 13.58 8.24 -1.14
N PRO A 114 14.15 8.61 -2.31
CA PRO A 114 13.88 7.89 -3.54
C PRO A 114 14.45 6.48 -3.50
N ILE A 115 13.71 5.51 -4.03
CA ILE A 115 14.22 4.19 -4.38
C ILE A 115 14.67 4.26 -5.82
N GLU A 116 15.94 3.95 -6.09
CA GLU A 116 16.50 4.09 -7.44
C GLU A 116 16.23 2.84 -8.30
N ASP A 117 16.10 1.67 -7.67
CA ASP A 117 15.88 0.42 -8.38
C ASP A 117 14.50 0.39 -9.05
N ASP A 118 14.46 -0.11 -10.28
CA ASP A 118 13.22 -0.37 -11.03
C ASP A 118 12.82 -1.85 -11.00
N TYR A 119 13.67 -2.70 -10.41
CA TYR A 119 13.55 -4.14 -10.42
C TYR A 119 14.18 -4.76 -9.17
N ILE A 120 13.48 -5.69 -8.55
CA ILE A 120 13.94 -6.43 -7.36
C ILE A 120 13.74 -7.91 -7.59
N ASN A 121 14.78 -8.71 -7.32
CA ASN A 121 14.72 -10.16 -7.27
C ASN A 121 14.71 -10.66 -5.83
N ALA A 122 13.97 -11.72 -5.56
CA ALA A 122 14.17 -12.46 -4.32
C ALA A 122 15.54 -13.15 -4.33
N GLU A 123 16.35 -12.88 -3.30
CA GLU A 123 17.70 -13.49 -3.20
C GLU A 123 17.66 -14.94 -2.71
N THR A 124 16.63 -15.31 -1.95
CA THR A 124 16.51 -16.64 -1.35
C THR A 124 15.07 -17.11 -1.29
N GLY A 125 14.86 -18.39 -1.54
CA GLY A 125 13.63 -19.12 -1.23
C GLY A 125 12.54 -19.09 -2.29
N PHE A 126 12.49 -18.10 -3.16
CA PHE A 126 11.48 -17.98 -4.22
C PHE A 126 12.12 -17.37 -5.47
N ASP A 127 11.87 -17.97 -6.64
CA ASP A 127 12.21 -17.38 -7.93
C ASP A 127 11.11 -16.35 -8.30
N ARG A 128 11.17 -15.21 -7.67
CA ARG A 128 10.20 -14.10 -7.85
C ARG A 128 10.90 -12.79 -8.07
N SER A 129 10.29 -11.99 -8.92
CA SER A 129 10.79 -10.67 -9.31
C SER A 129 9.67 -9.65 -9.27
N TRP A 130 9.98 -8.46 -8.79
CA TRP A 130 9.04 -7.34 -8.76
C TRP A 130 9.56 -6.21 -9.60
N TRP A 131 8.67 -5.58 -10.35
CA TRP A 131 8.95 -4.44 -11.20
C TRP A 131 8.23 -3.22 -10.66
N ARG A 132 8.92 -2.10 -10.64
CA ARG A 132 8.31 -0.83 -10.29
C ARG A 132 7.43 -0.35 -11.45
N TRP A 133 6.21 0.01 -11.16
CA TRP A 133 5.38 0.73 -12.12
C TRP A 133 6.07 2.07 -12.45
N PRO A 134 6.37 2.36 -13.74
CA PRO A 134 7.09 3.58 -14.09
C PRO A 134 6.39 4.81 -13.53
N ARG A 135 7.08 5.61 -12.73
CA ARG A 135 6.51 6.76 -12.00
C ARG A 135 5.70 7.70 -12.88
N LYS A 136 6.18 7.98 -14.12
CA LYS A 136 5.47 8.82 -15.08
C LYS A 136 4.13 8.22 -15.51
N GLN A 137 4.08 6.91 -15.72
CA GLN A 137 2.85 6.19 -16.09
C GLN A 137 1.88 6.15 -14.92
N LEU A 138 2.37 5.88 -13.70
CA LEU A 138 1.58 5.88 -12.47
C LEU A 138 0.96 7.26 -12.22
N ALA A 139 1.73 8.33 -12.37
CA ALA A 139 1.25 9.71 -12.25
C ALA A 139 0.17 10.02 -13.30
N THR A 140 0.38 9.61 -14.56
CA THR A 140 -0.61 9.78 -15.63
C THR A 140 -1.90 9.00 -15.32
N ALA A 141 -1.80 7.75 -14.89
CA ALA A 141 -2.95 6.91 -14.55
C ALA A 141 -3.75 7.50 -13.37
N SER A 142 -3.05 8.03 -12.36
CA SER A 142 -3.67 8.66 -11.20
C SER A 142 -4.35 9.99 -11.54
N ALA A 143 -3.76 10.78 -12.46
CA ALA A 143 -4.30 12.07 -12.88
C ALA A 143 -5.47 11.94 -13.86
N ALA A 144 -5.51 10.85 -14.66
CA ALA A 144 -6.53 10.63 -15.69
C ALA A 144 -7.95 10.45 -15.15
N ARG A 145 -8.12 10.36 -13.84
CA ARG A 145 -9.39 10.07 -13.18
C ARG A 145 -9.60 10.97 -11.97
N ASP A 146 -10.84 11.40 -11.78
CA ASP A 146 -11.25 12.11 -10.55
C ASP A 146 -11.42 11.11 -9.40
N LEU A 147 -10.28 10.62 -8.88
CA LEU A 147 -10.23 9.73 -7.73
C LEU A 147 -10.09 10.51 -6.42
N PRO A 148 -10.84 10.16 -5.37
CA PRO A 148 -10.78 10.86 -4.10
C PRO A 148 -9.45 10.63 -3.38
N ILE A 149 -9.05 11.60 -2.55
CA ILE A 149 -8.15 11.37 -1.42
C ILE A 149 -9.00 10.68 -0.35
N LEU A 150 -8.50 9.58 0.21
CA LEU A 150 -9.17 8.86 1.28
C LEU A 150 -8.91 9.57 2.61
N THR A 151 -9.95 9.97 3.29
CA THR A 151 -9.89 10.64 4.61
C THR A 151 -10.83 9.94 5.58
N ASP A 152 -10.69 10.23 6.89
CA ASP A 152 -11.58 9.66 7.91
C ASP A 152 -13.04 10.00 7.65
N ASP A 153 -13.31 11.19 7.09
CA ASP A 153 -14.67 11.61 6.72
C ASP A 153 -15.18 10.96 5.43
N ARG A 154 -14.27 10.53 4.55
CA ARG A 154 -14.63 10.00 3.23
C ARG A 154 -13.60 9.00 2.70
N ALA A 155 -13.86 7.72 2.90
CA ALA A 155 -13.08 6.61 2.34
C ALA A 155 -14.01 5.59 1.65
N PRO A 156 -14.47 5.84 0.40
CA PRO A 156 -15.41 4.97 -0.31
C PRO A 156 -14.73 3.73 -0.90
N VAL A 157 -14.07 2.94 -0.05
CA VAL A 157 -13.25 1.78 -0.42
C VAL A 157 -14.06 0.76 -1.21
N ASP A 158 -15.25 0.37 -0.73
CA ASP A 158 -16.10 -0.62 -1.38
C ASP A 158 -16.48 -0.21 -2.81
N ARG A 159 -16.77 1.09 -3.02
CA ARG A 159 -17.09 1.62 -4.35
C ARG A 159 -15.88 1.57 -5.28
N LEU A 160 -14.69 1.87 -4.77
CA LEU A 160 -13.45 1.84 -5.57
C LEU A 160 -13.06 0.42 -5.93
N MET A 161 -13.40 -0.55 -5.09
CA MET A 161 -13.13 -1.97 -5.30
C MET A 161 -14.28 -2.71 -6.02
N SER A 162 -15.36 -2.04 -6.36
CA SER A 162 -16.53 -2.68 -7.00
C SER A 162 -16.19 -3.43 -8.30
N GLY A 163 -15.22 -2.95 -9.07
CA GLY A 163 -14.72 -3.65 -10.25
C GLY A 163 -14.10 -5.02 -9.96
N LEU A 164 -13.47 -5.15 -8.80
CA LEU A 164 -12.91 -6.41 -8.32
C LEU A 164 -14.01 -7.39 -7.91
N LEU A 165 -15.07 -6.88 -7.26
CA LEU A 165 -16.22 -7.67 -6.81
C LEU A 165 -17.08 -8.15 -7.99
N LEU A 166 -17.28 -7.31 -9.00
CA LEU A 166 -18.10 -7.61 -10.20
C LEU A 166 -17.33 -8.40 -11.26
N GLY A 167 -16.01 -8.22 -11.37
CA GLY A 167 -15.15 -8.96 -12.30
C GLY A 167 -14.98 -10.44 -11.95
N ALA A 168 -15.31 -10.84 -10.74
CA ALA A 168 -15.37 -12.24 -10.31
C ALA A 168 -16.64 -12.98 -10.78
N ALA A 169 -17.56 -12.29 -11.43
CA ALA A 169 -18.85 -12.82 -11.89
C ALA A 169 -18.94 -13.06 -13.40
N ASN A 170 -17.82 -12.92 -14.16
CA ASN A 170 -17.76 -13.22 -15.61
C ASN A 170 -16.61 -14.17 -15.91
#